data_bba16e0b5e2ab22e9a8e0d05b27dd6b5
#
_entry.id   bba16e0b5e2ab22e9a8e0d05b27dd6b5
#
_cell.length_a   1.000
_cell.length_b   1.000
_cell.length_c   1.000
_cell.angle_alpha   90.00
_cell.angle_beta   90.00
_cell.angle_gamma   90.00
#
_symmetry.space_group_name_H-M   'P 1'
#
loop_
_entity.id
_entity.type
_entity.pdbx_description
1 polymer ?
#
loop_
_entity_poly.entity_id
_entity_poly.type
_entity_poly.pdbx_seq_one_letter_code
_entity_poly.pdbx_strand_id
1 'polypeptide(L)'
;MRSAGCIVNDISDRKIDKLVERTKNRPIASEKISVFNAAIYAVILCLIAFLVLINFNKFTIYMALISMPLAFTYPLMKRFTYWPQLFLGITFNYGLVLAWISIQNEVSIIPIIFYLGATFWTLGYDTIYGYQDINDDEIIGVKSTSIKFKNNPKKFISFCYIIFLISLFLVGYKMNFNYLYYIALIVPLIHLLIFQSLKLKTESGEDC
;
A
#
# COMPACT_ATOMS: atom_id res chain seq x y z
N MET A 1 -1.24 13.35 -4.81
CA MET A 1 -0.12 12.39 -5.03
C MET A 1 -0.60 10.97 -5.35
N ARG A 2 -1.60 10.39 -4.65
CA ARG A 2 -2.06 9.01 -4.91
C ARG A 2 -2.41 8.77 -6.39
N SER A 3 -3.25 9.63 -6.98
CA SER A 3 -3.66 9.51 -8.39
C SER A 3 -2.48 9.60 -9.36
N ALA A 4 -1.51 10.49 -9.10
CA ALA A 4 -0.28 10.55 -9.89
C ALA A 4 0.52 9.24 -9.79
N GLY A 5 0.64 8.68 -8.57
CA GLY A 5 1.28 7.38 -8.35
C GLY A 5 0.59 6.23 -9.11
N CYS A 6 -0.74 6.20 -9.14
CA CYS A 6 -1.49 5.21 -9.94
C CYS A 6 -1.17 5.33 -11.43
N ILE A 7 -1.15 6.56 -11.97
CA ILE A 7 -0.80 6.79 -13.39
C ILE A 7 0.62 6.30 -13.69
N VAL A 8 1.58 6.62 -12.82
CA VAL A 8 2.98 6.18 -12.99
C VAL A 8 3.09 4.65 -12.92
N ASN A 9 2.34 4.02 -12.02
CA ASN A 9 2.25 2.58 -11.94
C ASN A 9 1.69 1.98 -13.24
N ASP A 10 0.56 2.48 -13.74
CA ASP A 10 -0.06 1.99 -14.98
C ASP A 10 0.84 2.22 -16.21
N ILE A 11 1.59 3.33 -16.27
CA ILE A 11 2.60 3.55 -17.31
C ILE A 11 3.70 2.49 -17.24
N SER A 12 4.23 2.24 -16.04
CA SER A 12 5.31 1.27 -15.80
C SER A 12 4.87 -0.15 -16.15
N ASP A 13 3.64 -0.48 -15.80
CA ASP A 13 3.09 -1.83 -15.91
C ASP A 13 2.31 -2.10 -17.19
N ARG A 14 2.16 -1.12 -18.09
CA ARG A 14 1.32 -1.22 -19.29
C ARG A 14 1.50 -2.51 -20.11
N LYS A 15 2.75 -3.03 -20.19
CA LYS A 15 3.04 -4.27 -20.95
C LYS A 15 2.58 -5.52 -20.19
N ILE A 16 2.68 -5.51 -18.87
CA ILE A 16 2.24 -6.58 -17.98
C ILE A 16 0.72 -6.56 -17.93
N ASP A 17 0.12 -5.39 -17.71
CA ASP A 17 -1.34 -5.21 -17.62
C ASP A 17 -2.09 -5.69 -18.88
N LYS A 18 -1.46 -5.62 -20.06
CA LYS A 18 -2.03 -6.20 -21.30
C LYS A 18 -2.17 -7.71 -21.28
N LEU A 19 -1.36 -8.39 -20.47
CA LEU A 19 -1.30 -9.86 -20.40
C LEU A 19 -2.19 -10.43 -19.30
N VAL A 20 -2.62 -9.60 -18.34
CA VAL A 20 -3.47 -9.99 -17.21
C VAL A 20 -4.93 -9.72 -17.57
N GLU A 21 -5.79 -10.73 -17.46
CA GLU A 21 -7.21 -10.67 -17.85
C GLU A 21 -7.96 -9.51 -17.18
N ARG A 22 -7.75 -9.30 -15.88
CA ARG A 22 -8.41 -8.26 -15.09
C ARG A 22 -7.97 -6.85 -15.46
N THR A 23 -6.70 -6.66 -15.89
CA THR A 23 -6.10 -5.33 -16.10
C THR A 23 -5.95 -4.93 -17.55
N LYS A 24 -6.12 -5.84 -18.51
CA LYS A 24 -5.96 -5.59 -19.97
C LYS A 24 -6.81 -4.42 -20.49
N ASN A 25 -7.96 -4.15 -19.85
CA ASN A 25 -8.87 -3.07 -20.23
C ASN A 25 -8.55 -1.72 -19.58
N ARG A 26 -7.50 -1.61 -18.75
CA ARG A 26 -7.07 -0.32 -18.20
C ARG A 26 -6.77 0.68 -19.31
N PRO A 27 -7.06 1.99 -19.12
CA PRO A 27 -6.96 2.98 -20.20
C PRO A 27 -5.59 3.05 -20.89
N ILE A 28 -4.50 2.88 -20.15
CA ILE A 28 -3.13 2.92 -20.71
C ILE A 28 -2.76 1.57 -21.32
N ALA A 29 -3.13 0.44 -20.71
CA ALA A 29 -2.88 -0.90 -21.23
C ALA A 29 -3.63 -1.13 -22.54
N SER A 30 -4.90 -0.70 -22.62
CA SER A 30 -5.76 -0.79 -23.82
C SER A 30 -5.50 0.30 -24.87
N GLU A 31 -4.51 1.18 -24.65
CA GLU A 31 -4.13 2.28 -25.55
C GLU A 31 -5.21 3.36 -25.76
N LYS A 32 -6.29 3.37 -24.95
CA LYS A 32 -7.30 4.43 -24.95
C LYS A 32 -6.72 5.80 -24.58
N ILE A 33 -5.70 5.81 -23.72
CA ILE A 33 -4.92 6.98 -23.35
C ILE A 33 -3.46 6.72 -23.70
N SER A 34 -2.83 7.62 -24.46
CA SER A 34 -1.41 7.51 -24.79
C SER A 34 -0.54 7.71 -23.54
N VAL A 35 0.63 7.05 -23.53
CA VAL A 35 1.61 7.22 -22.44
C VAL A 35 1.99 8.68 -22.25
N PHE A 36 2.10 9.44 -23.34
CA PHE A 36 2.42 10.87 -23.30
C PHE A 36 1.34 11.69 -22.57
N ASN A 37 0.08 11.48 -22.92
CA ASN A 37 -1.04 12.16 -22.24
C ASN A 37 -1.14 11.76 -20.77
N ALA A 38 -0.95 10.47 -20.46
CA ALA A 38 -0.93 9.99 -19.09
C ALA A 38 0.20 10.63 -18.28
N ALA A 39 1.40 10.79 -18.86
CA ALA A 39 2.51 11.48 -18.22
C ALA A 39 2.20 12.95 -17.95
N ILE A 40 1.55 13.65 -18.89
CA ILE A 40 1.10 15.04 -18.69
C ILE A 40 0.13 15.12 -17.49
N TYR A 41 -0.86 14.22 -17.40
CA TYR A 41 -1.78 14.18 -16.26
C TYR A 41 -1.04 13.93 -14.94
N ALA A 42 -0.08 13.00 -14.92
CA ALA A 42 0.73 12.76 -13.72
C ALA A 42 1.50 14.01 -13.30
N VAL A 43 2.13 14.73 -14.24
CA VAL A 43 2.86 15.99 -13.97
C VAL A 43 1.92 17.06 -13.42
N ILE A 44 0.76 17.25 -14.04
CA ILE A 44 -0.24 18.24 -13.54
C ILE A 44 -0.65 17.93 -12.12
N LEU A 45 -0.95 16.66 -11.81
CA LEU A 45 -1.32 16.24 -10.46
C LEU A 45 -0.18 16.42 -9.45
N CYS A 46 1.07 16.18 -9.86
CA CYS A 46 2.25 16.47 -9.05
C CYS A 46 2.43 17.96 -8.77
N LEU A 47 2.21 18.82 -9.77
CA LEU A 47 2.28 20.26 -9.61
C LEU A 47 1.20 20.77 -8.64
N ILE A 48 -0.05 20.30 -8.77
CA ILE A 48 -1.13 20.64 -7.82
C ILE A 48 -0.75 20.20 -6.41
N ALA A 49 -0.24 18.96 -6.26
CA ALA A 49 0.20 18.46 -4.95
C ALA A 49 1.37 19.27 -4.38
N PHE A 50 2.29 19.73 -5.24
CA PHE A 50 3.40 20.59 -4.82
C PHE A 50 2.92 21.96 -4.35
N LEU A 51 1.94 22.58 -5.03
CA LEU A 51 1.34 23.84 -4.59
C LEU A 51 0.66 23.71 -3.22
N VAL A 52 0.09 22.54 -2.90
CA VAL A 52 -0.42 22.27 -1.56
C VAL A 52 0.73 22.10 -0.57
N LEU A 53 1.78 21.35 -0.96
CA LEU A 53 2.92 21.02 -0.09
C LEU A 53 3.67 22.27 0.39
N ILE A 54 3.88 23.26 -0.45
CA ILE A 54 4.62 24.49 -0.08
C ILE A 54 3.94 25.32 1.01
N ASN A 55 2.69 25.04 1.35
CA ASN A 55 1.97 25.70 2.46
C ASN A 55 2.22 25.03 3.84
N PHE A 56 2.94 23.91 3.87
CA PHE A 56 3.32 23.26 5.12
C PHE A 56 4.64 23.80 5.69
N ASN A 57 4.98 23.39 6.92
CA ASN A 57 6.26 23.72 7.51
C ASN A 57 7.43 23.11 6.71
N LYS A 58 8.62 23.73 6.80
CA LYS A 58 9.81 23.33 6.03
C LYS A 58 10.19 21.87 6.26
N PHE A 59 10.06 21.38 7.49
CA PHE A 59 10.39 19.99 7.82
C PHE A 59 9.48 19.00 7.06
N THR A 60 8.18 19.25 7.02
CA THR A 60 7.22 18.46 6.22
C THR A 60 7.58 18.49 4.73
N ILE A 61 7.96 19.66 4.18
CA ILE A 61 8.35 19.77 2.78
C ILE A 61 9.55 18.88 2.47
N TYR A 62 10.62 18.95 3.29
CA TYR A 62 11.80 18.11 3.09
C TYR A 62 11.48 16.62 3.20
N MET A 63 10.72 16.21 4.22
CA MET A 63 10.35 14.81 4.41
C MET A 63 9.44 14.30 3.27
N ALA A 64 8.54 15.13 2.74
CA ALA A 64 7.73 14.77 1.60
C ALA A 64 8.57 14.59 0.32
N LEU A 65 9.55 15.48 0.07
CA LEU A 65 10.44 15.34 -1.08
C LEU A 65 11.32 14.08 -0.99
N ILE A 66 11.79 13.71 0.21
CA ILE A 66 12.55 12.48 0.45
C ILE A 66 11.71 11.22 0.13
N SER A 67 10.39 11.26 0.26
CA SER A 67 9.52 10.13 -0.08
C SER A 67 9.31 9.93 -1.59
N MET A 68 9.61 10.91 -2.43
CA MET A 68 9.37 10.84 -3.89
C MET A 68 10.11 9.68 -4.59
N PRO A 69 11.40 9.40 -4.31
CA PRO A 69 12.08 8.25 -4.89
C PRO A 69 11.36 6.93 -4.59
N LEU A 70 10.83 6.73 -3.37
CA LEU A 70 10.06 5.54 -3.01
C LEU A 70 8.79 5.44 -3.86
N ALA A 71 8.06 6.57 -4.04
CA ALA A 71 6.83 6.60 -4.82
C ALA A 71 7.03 6.29 -6.31
N PHE A 72 8.20 6.59 -6.87
CA PHE A 72 8.49 6.31 -8.28
C PHE A 72 9.16 4.94 -8.50
N THR A 73 9.78 4.37 -7.49
CA THR A 73 10.51 3.09 -7.64
C THR A 73 9.69 1.87 -7.23
N TYR A 74 8.70 2.00 -6.32
CA TYR A 74 7.93 0.85 -5.85
C TYR A 74 7.26 0.03 -6.97
N PRO A 75 6.73 0.62 -8.09
CA PRO A 75 6.11 -0.19 -9.14
C PRO A 75 7.08 -1.15 -9.83
N LEU A 76 8.37 -0.84 -9.79
CA LEU A 76 9.40 -1.66 -10.43
C LEU A 76 9.76 -2.89 -9.59
N MET A 77 9.43 -2.89 -8.29
CA MET A 77 9.87 -3.92 -7.34
C MET A 77 9.37 -5.32 -7.71
N LYS A 78 8.19 -5.47 -8.31
CA LYS A 78 7.66 -6.76 -8.76
C LYS A 78 8.52 -7.47 -9.83
N ARG A 79 9.47 -6.76 -10.45
CA ARG A 79 10.44 -7.33 -11.42
C ARG A 79 11.66 -7.93 -10.73
N PHE A 80 12.00 -7.44 -9.54
CA PHE A 80 13.25 -7.77 -8.87
C PHE A 80 13.06 -8.63 -7.62
N THR A 81 11.97 -8.40 -6.86
CA THR A 81 11.76 -9.02 -5.55
C THR A 81 10.36 -9.59 -5.39
N TYR A 82 10.21 -10.59 -4.51
CA TYR A 82 8.92 -11.14 -4.07
C TYR A 82 8.20 -10.28 -3.02
N TRP A 83 8.68 -9.05 -2.75
CA TRP A 83 8.15 -8.16 -1.72
C TRP A 83 7.58 -6.84 -2.23
N PRO A 84 7.01 -6.74 -3.46
CA PRO A 84 6.47 -5.47 -3.97
C PRO A 84 5.39 -4.91 -3.07
N GLN A 85 4.55 -5.76 -2.43
CA GLN A 85 3.51 -5.36 -1.50
C GLN A 85 4.07 -4.68 -0.23
N LEU A 86 5.26 -5.09 0.23
CA LEU A 86 5.95 -4.42 1.33
C LEU A 86 6.40 -3.01 0.92
N PHE A 87 7.00 -2.87 -0.28
CA PHE A 87 7.39 -1.57 -0.80
C PHE A 87 6.19 -0.65 -1.03
N LEU A 88 5.05 -1.20 -1.48
CA LEU A 88 3.79 -0.47 -1.54
C LEU A 88 3.38 0.01 -0.15
N GLY A 89 3.40 -0.86 0.85
CA GLY A 89 3.05 -0.52 2.24
C GLY A 89 3.93 0.60 2.80
N ILE A 90 5.25 0.52 2.60
CA ILE A 90 6.21 1.55 3.00
C ILE A 90 5.87 2.89 2.32
N THR A 91 5.67 2.88 1.02
CA THR A 91 5.41 4.10 0.23
C THR A 91 4.05 4.70 0.54
N PHE A 92 3.01 3.88 0.58
CA PHE A 92 1.63 4.31 0.72
C PHE A 92 1.33 4.90 2.10
N ASN A 93 1.86 4.26 3.16
CA ASN A 93 1.60 4.68 4.53
C ASN A 93 2.54 5.80 5.02
N TYR A 94 3.53 6.22 4.23
CA TYR A 94 4.43 7.31 4.60
C TYR A 94 3.69 8.61 4.93
N GLY A 95 2.50 8.79 4.35
CA GLY A 95 1.61 9.92 4.65
C GLY A 95 1.24 10.04 6.14
N LEU A 96 1.24 8.95 6.92
CA LEU A 96 1.00 8.99 8.37
C LEU A 96 2.09 9.77 9.10
N VAL A 97 3.34 9.55 8.72
CA VAL A 97 4.49 10.27 9.29
C VAL A 97 4.45 11.75 8.88
N LEU A 98 4.14 12.03 7.60
CA LEU A 98 4.00 13.39 7.11
C LEU A 98 2.87 14.15 7.80
N ALA A 99 1.73 13.52 8.02
CA ALA A 99 0.60 14.13 8.73
C ALA A 99 0.99 14.53 10.16
N TRP A 100 1.72 13.68 10.88
CA TRP A 100 2.23 14.01 12.21
C TRP A 100 3.19 15.20 12.17
N ILE A 101 4.20 15.14 11.29
CA ILE A 101 5.22 16.19 11.16
C ILE A 101 4.59 17.53 10.76
N SER A 102 3.53 17.51 9.95
CA SER A 102 2.86 18.74 9.50
C SER A 102 2.23 19.54 10.64
N ILE A 103 1.85 18.86 11.72
CA ILE A 103 1.21 19.46 12.90
C ILE A 103 2.23 19.70 14.03
N GLN A 104 3.03 18.69 14.34
CA GLN A 104 3.93 18.72 15.51
C GLN A 104 5.32 19.30 15.19
N ASN A 105 5.67 19.41 13.91
CA ASN A 105 7.00 19.84 13.42
C ASN A 105 8.18 19.00 13.97
N GLU A 106 7.90 17.78 14.41
CA GLU A 106 8.90 16.84 14.96
C GLU A 106 8.54 15.39 14.59
N VAL A 107 9.52 14.49 14.68
CA VAL A 107 9.31 13.05 14.59
C VAL A 107 9.12 12.48 16.00
N SER A 108 8.08 11.69 16.19
CA SER A 108 7.78 10.98 17.42
C SER A 108 7.78 9.47 17.20
N ILE A 109 7.93 8.70 18.25
CA ILE A 109 7.83 7.23 18.18
C ILE A 109 6.40 6.78 17.85
N ILE A 110 5.38 7.57 18.16
CA ILE A 110 3.97 7.24 17.97
C ILE A 110 3.63 7.06 16.48
N PRO A 111 3.85 8.05 15.59
CA PRO A 111 3.61 7.88 14.17
C PRO A 111 4.48 6.79 13.54
N ILE A 112 5.69 6.51 14.07
CA ILE A 112 6.54 5.43 13.57
C ILE A 112 5.92 4.06 13.88
N ILE A 113 5.44 3.83 15.10
CA ILE A 113 4.74 2.59 15.48
C ILE A 113 3.51 2.39 14.59
N PHE A 114 2.72 3.44 14.39
CA PHE A 114 1.52 3.36 13.57
C PHE A 114 1.87 3.12 12.08
N TYR A 115 2.87 3.80 11.56
CA TYR A 115 3.37 3.62 10.20
C TYR A 115 3.84 2.18 9.93
N LEU A 116 4.61 1.59 10.86
CA LEU A 116 5.04 0.20 10.74
C LEU A 116 3.82 -0.74 10.74
N GLY A 117 2.89 -0.56 11.67
CA GLY A 117 1.66 -1.36 11.71
C GLY A 117 0.85 -1.23 10.42
N ALA A 118 0.60 -0.02 9.95
CA ALA A 118 -0.13 0.23 8.71
C ALA A 118 0.58 -0.34 7.48
N THR A 119 1.92 -0.39 7.47
CA THR A 119 2.70 -1.07 6.44
C THR A 119 2.40 -2.57 6.41
N PHE A 120 2.35 -3.22 7.57
CA PHE A 120 1.97 -4.63 7.66
C PHE A 120 0.49 -4.87 7.32
N TRP A 121 -0.41 -3.96 7.68
CA TRP A 121 -1.80 -4.02 7.25
C TRP A 121 -1.91 -3.98 5.71
N THR A 122 -1.21 -3.04 5.07
CA THR A 122 -1.15 -2.95 3.61
C THR A 122 -0.57 -4.23 3.00
N LEU A 123 0.52 -4.74 3.56
CA LEU A 123 1.15 -5.99 3.12
C LEU A 123 0.17 -7.18 3.18
N GLY A 124 -0.65 -7.26 4.23
CA GLY A 124 -1.67 -8.30 4.38
C GLY A 124 -2.75 -8.22 3.33
N TYR A 125 -3.45 -7.07 3.22
CA TYR A 125 -4.57 -6.95 2.29
C TYR A 125 -4.14 -6.97 0.82
N ASP A 126 -2.99 -6.38 0.49
CA ASP A 126 -2.50 -6.38 -0.89
C ASP A 126 -1.97 -7.76 -1.32
N THR A 127 -1.52 -8.58 -0.36
CA THR A 127 -1.25 -10.00 -0.60
C THR A 127 -2.55 -10.76 -0.91
N ILE A 128 -3.65 -10.50 -0.19
CA ILE A 128 -4.97 -11.08 -0.50
C ILE A 128 -5.38 -10.68 -1.91
N TYR A 129 -5.32 -9.38 -2.21
CA TYR A 129 -5.67 -8.85 -3.52
C TYR A 129 -4.86 -9.46 -4.66
N GLY A 130 -3.58 -9.76 -4.44
CA GLY A 130 -2.71 -10.38 -5.43
C GLY A 130 -3.04 -11.85 -5.75
N TYR A 131 -3.88 -12.53 -4.95
CA TYR A 131 -4.36 -13.88 -5.30
C TYR A 131 -5.35 -13.86 -6.48
N GLN A 132 -6.00 -12.74 -6.77
CA GLN A 132 -6.89 -12.61 -7.93
C GLN A 132 -6.16 -12.85 -9.27
N ASP A 133 -4.90 -12.42 -9.34
CA ASP A 133 -4.10 -12.45 -10.57
C ASP A 133 -2.98 -13.51 -10.51
N ILE A 134 -2.94 -14.38 -9.49
CA ILE A 134 -1.78 -15.26 -9.21
C ILE A 134 -1.41 -16.17 -10.37
N ASN A 135 -2.39 -16.69 -11.10
CA ASN A 135 -2.17 -17.58 -12.24
C ASN A 135 -1.52 -16.83 -13.41
N ASP A 136 -2.02 -15.64 -13.72
CA ASP A 136 -1.46 -14.79 -14.78
C ASP A 136 -0.06 -14.31 -14.39
N ASP A 137 0.14 -13.89 -13.14
CA ASP A 137 1.42 -13.43 -12.60
C ASP A 137 2.50 -14.52 -12.65
N GLU A 138 2.15 -15.78 -12.34
CA GLU A 138 3.07 -16.92 -12.45
C GLU A 138 3.50 -17.17 -13.91
N ILE A 139 2.56 -17.11 -14.86
CA ILE A 139 2.84 -17.32 -16.29
C ILE A 139 3.74 -16.20 -16.84
N ILE A 140 3.47 -14.96 -16.45
CA ILE A 140 4.21 -13.78 -16.91
C ILE A 140 5.60 -13.69 -16.22
N GLY A 141 5.78 -14.37 -15.08
CA GLY A 141 7.02 -14.35 -14.30
C GLY A 141 7.18 -13.11 -13.42
N VAL A 142 6.08 -12.46 -13.02
CA VAL A 142 6.05 -11.37 -12.05
C VAL A 142 6.23 -11.93 -10.65
N LYS A 143 6.87 -11.17 -9.77
CA LYS A 143 7.10 -11.59 -8.39
C LYS A 143 6.16 -10.88 -7.44
N SER A 144 5.56 -11.63 -6.49
CA SER A 144 4.66 -11.09 -5.46
C SER A 144 4.73 -11.88 -4.16
N THR A 145 4.24 -11.30 -3.05
CA THR A 145 4.07 -12.03 -1.79
C THR A 145 2.99 -13.10 -1.89
N SER A 146 1.99 -12.91 -2.74
CA SER A 146 0.94 -13.90 -3.02
C SER A 146 1.55 -15.19 -3.60
N ILE A 147 2.48 -15.08 -4.56
CA ILE A 147 3.23 -16.23 -5.09
C ILE A 147 4.14 -16.81 -4.01
N LYS A 148 4.89 -15.97 -3.28
CA LYS A 148 5.84 -16.42 -2.26
C LYS A 148 5.19 -17.22 -1.14
N PHE A 149 4.01 -16.82 -0.70
CA PHE A 149 3.28 -17.44 0.41
C PHE A 149 2.08 -18.28 -0.04
N LYS A 150 2.04 -18.70 -1.30
CA LYS A 150 1.00 -19.52 -1.89
C LYS A 150 0.65 -20.78 -1.06
N ASN A 151 1.65 -21.43 -0.46
CA ASN A 151 1.46 -22.64 0.33
C ASN A 151 0.93 -22.37 1.75
N ASN A 152 1.09 -21.16 2.28
CA ASN A 152 0.70 -20.81 3.65
C ASN A 152 0.09 -19.41 3.74
N PRO A 153 -0.93 -19.09 2.92
CA PRO A 153 -1.47 -17.73 2.81
C PRO A 153 -2.02 -17.22 4.15
N LYS A 154 -2.85 -18.02 4.81
CA LYS A 154 -3.51 -17.65 6.07
C LYS A 154 -2.52 -17.32 7.19
N LYS A 155 -1.45 -18.09 7.31
CA LYS A 155 -0.43 -17.85 8.34
C LYS A 155 0.29 -16.52 8.13
N PHE A 156 0.66 -16.23 6.89
CA PHE A 156 1.34 -14.98 6.54
C PHE A 156 0.45 -13.76 6.74
N ILE A 157 -0.80 -13.82 6.27
CA ILE A 157 -1.78 -12.74 6.41
C ILE A 157 -2.11 -12.51 7.88
N SER A 158 -2.36 -13.58 8.67
CA SER A 158 -2.57 -13.46 10.11
C SER A 158 -1.39 -12.78 10.82
N PHE A 159 -0.15 -13.16 10.47
CA PHE A 159 1.05 -12.53 11.01
C PHE A 159 1.08 -11.02 10.74
N CYS A 160 0.79 -10.60 9.51
CA CYS A 160 0.73 -9.19 9.14
C CYS A 160 -0.33 -8.44 9.97
N TYR A 161 -1.51 -8.99 10.10
CA TYR A 161 -2.60 -8.37 10.85
C TYR A 161 -2.37 -8.34 12.35
N ILE A 162 -1.71 -9.35 12.92
CA ILE A 162 -1.31 -9.34 14.34
C ILE A 162 -0.34 -8.18 14.62
N ILE A 163 0.67 -7.96 13.76
CA ILE A 163 1.59 -6.83 13.91
C ILE A 163 0.84 -5.50 13.85
N PHE A 164 -0.11 -5.35 12.92
CA PHE A 164 -0.94 -4.16 12.84
C PHE A 164 -1.77 -3.94 14.11
N LEU A 165 -2.44 -4.98 14.63
CA LEU A 165 -3.25 -4.88 15.85
C LEU A 165 -2.39 -4.54 17.08
N ILE A 166 -1.19 -5.13 17.19
CA ILE A 166 -0.22 -4.77 18.24
C ILE A 166 0.17 -3.30 18.11
N SER A 167 0.40 -2.80 16.90
CA SER A 167 0.74 -1.39 16.70
C SER A 167 -0.37 -0.44 17.15
N LEU A 168 -1.64 -0.77 16.84
CA LEU A 168 -2.79 0.00 17.31
C LEU A 168 -2.89 0.01 18.84
N PHE A 169 -2.70 -1.16 19.49
CA PHE A 169 -2.67 -1.25 20.94
C PHE A 169 -1.58 -0.37 21.54
N LEU A 170 -0.35 -0.43 21.00
CA LEU A 170 0.78 0.38 21.47
C LEU A 170 0.57 1.88 21.26
N VAL A 171 -0.02 2.28 20.14
CA VAL A 171 -0.40 3.69 19.88
C VAL A 171 -1.40 4.16 20.94
N GLY A 172 -2.46 3.40 21.21
CA GLY A 172 -3.45 3.72 22.23
C GLY A 172 -2.81 3.87 23.62
N TYR A 173 -1.90 2.96 23.96
CA TYR A 173 -1.16 3.01 25.23
C TYR A 173 -0.28 4.26 25.34
N LYS A 174 0.49 4.59 24.30
CA LYS A 174 1.36 5.77 24.30
C LYS A 174 0.59 7.10 24.29
N MET A 175 -0.61 7.12 23.71
CA MET A 175 -1.48 8.30 23.67
C MET A 175 -2.43 8.37 24.88
N ASN A 176 -2.36 7.43 25.82
CA ASN A 176 -3.23 7.34 26.98
C ASN A 176 -4.74 7.35 26.63
N PHE A 177 -5.11 6.60 25.57
CA PHE A 177 -6.51 6.48 25.20
C PHE A 177 -7.31 5.75 26.28
N ASN A 178 -8.59 6.09 26.41
CA ASN A 178 -9.48 5.49 27.39
C ASN A 178 -9.83 4.02 27.03
N TYR A 179 -10.48 3.32 27.98
CA TYR A 179 -10.83 1.90 27.80
C TYR A 179 -11.76 1.63 26.61
N LEU A 180 -12.57 2.61 26.19
CA LEU A 180 -13.46 2.46 25.03
C LEU A 180 -12.69 2.23 23.72
N TYR A 181 -11.50 2.83 23.60
CA TYR A 181 -10.62 2.58 22.47
C TYR A 181 -10.23 1.10 22.38
N TYR A 182 -9.85 0.47 23.49
CA TYR A 182 -9.44 -0.93 23.52
C TYR A 182 -10.61 -1.88 23.26
N ILE A 183 -11.81 -1.54 23.73
CA ILE A 183 -13.03 -2.27 23.38
C ILE A 183 -13.29 -2.16 21.88
N ALA A 184 -13.15 -0.98 21.29
CA ALA A 184 -13.33 -0.77 19.85
C ALA A 184 -12.32 -1.57 19.00
N LEU A 185 -11.12 -1.87 19.50
CA LEU A 185 -10.15 -2.71 18.80
C LEU A 185 -10.61 -4.17 18.58
N ILE A 186 -11.63 -4.63 19.33
CA ILE A 186 -12.21 -5.96 19.11
C ILE A 186 -12.82 -6.06 17.70
N VAL A 187 -13.37 -4.97 17.17
CA VAL A 187 -13.98 -4.96 15.83
C VAL A 187 -12.94 -5.26 14.73
N PRO A 188 -11.84 -4.49 14.57
CA PRO A 188 -10.81 -4.83 13.59
C PRO A 188 -10.13 -6.17 13.88
N LEU A 189 -9.98 -6.59 15.13
CA LEU A 189 -9.44 -7.91 15.47
C LEU A 189 -10.29 -9.03 14.88
N ILE A 190 -11.60 -9.02 15.11
CA ILE A 190 -12.52 -10.01 14.56
C ILE A 190 -12.53 -9.95 13.03
N HIS A 191 -12.63 -8.74 12.47
CA HIS A 191 -12.69 -8.57 11.02
C HIS A 191 -11.42 -9.08 10.32
N LEU A 192 -10.25 -8.67 10.77
CA LEU A 192 -8.99 -9.00 10.09
C LEU A 192 -8.58 -10.48 10.30
N LEU A 193 -8.69 -11.00 11.53
CA LEU A 193 -8.22 -12.36 11.81
C LEU A 193 -9.25 -13.43 11.42
N ILE A 194 -10.54 -13.19 11.66
CA ILE A 194 -11.56 -14.22 11.37
C ILE A 194 -12.02 -14.10 9.91
N PHE A 195 -12.48 -12.92 9.48
CA PHE A 195 -13.07 -12.79 8.14
C PHE A 195 -12.03 -12.72 7.04
N GLN A 196 -11.00 -11.87 7.16
CA GLN A 196 -10.02 -11.70 6.10
C GLN A 196 -8.90 -12.75 6.11
N SER A 197 -8.59 -13.38 7.25
CA SER A 197 -7.52 -14.36 7.31
C SER A 197 -8.03 -15.80 7.36
N LEU A 198 -8.81 -16.19 8.39
CA LEU A 198 -9.22 -17.58 8.56
C LEU A 198 -10.24 -18.07 7.54
N LYS A 199 -11.21 -17.20 7.16
CA LYS A 199 -12.25 -17.53 6.17
C LYS A 199 -11.81 -17.34 4.72
N LEU A 200 -10.63 -16.78 4.47
CA LEU A 200 -10.10 -16.56 3.12
C LEU A 200 -10.04 -17.86 2.31
N LYS A 201 -10.55 -17.80 1.08
CA LYS A 201 -10.47 -18.84 0.07
C LYS A 201 -9.67 -18.31 -1.10
N THR A 202 -8.38 -18.60 -1.14
CA THR A 202 -7.45 -18.09 -2.17
C THR A 202 -7.69 -18.66 -3.58
N GLU A 203 -8.54 -19.69 -3.69
CA GLU A 203 -8.90 -20.30 -4.97
C GLU A 203 -10.06 -19.58 -5.67
N SER A 204 -10.80 -18.73 -4.95
CA SER A 204 -11.92 -17.93 -5.45
C SER A 204 -11.49 -16.48 -5.59
N GLY A 205 -11.37 -15.98 -6.83
CA GLY A 205 -11.09 -14.57 -7.07
C GLY A 205 -12.15 -13.61 -6.53
N GLU A 206 -13.38 -14.09 -6.28
CA GLU A 206 -14.46 -13.30 -5.69
C GLU A 206 -14.29 -13.13 -4.15
N ASP A 207 -13.56 -14.05 -3.50
CA ASP A 207 -13.29 -14.00 -2.06
C ASP A 207 -12.00 -13.18 -1.73
N CYS A 208 -11.21 -12.83 -2.75
CA CYS A 208 -9.99 -12.03 -2.67
C CYS A 208 -10.21 -10.60 -3.13
#